data_e16c85bb907885d277a6e5a609e83d2a
#
_entry.id   e16c85bb907885d277a6e5a609e83d2a
#
_cell.length_a   1.000
_cell.length_b   1.000
_cell.length_c   1.000
_cell.angle_alpha   90.00
_cell.angle_beta   90.00
_cell.angle_gamma   90.00
#
_symmetry.space_group_name_H-M   'P 1'
#
loop_
_entity.id
_entity.type
_entity.pdbx_description
1 polymer ?
#
loop_
_entity_poly.entity_id
_entity_poly.type
_entity_poly.pdbx_seq_one_letter_code
_entity_poly.pdbx_strand_id
1 'polypeptide(L)'
;LILERGLKITWSCNARADVPLDLLQLMKKAGGREMCVGFESASPEVLKNIRKGVKNTDKAIEFVKNARKANLLVHGCFMVGNPGDTRETLRMTLDYAKKLSPNTAQFYPIMAYPGTEAYREALESGALQTKDYNQWLDKDGFHRTTIQRGELSSQDLVDFCDKARREFYLRPSYILRQGIMSIRNPKERYRVFRGFKTLVKHLFRKHGELNTLARQAPTNKE
;
A
#
# COMPACT_ATOMS: atom_id res chain seq x y z
N LEU A 1 12.36 19.31 -21.06
CA LEU A 1 13.74 18.77 -21.06
C LEU A 1 13.83 17.36 -21.63
N ILE A 2 13.09 16.30 -21.09
CA ILE A 2 13.18 14.91 -21.60
C ILE A 2 12.79 14.87 -23.09
N LEU A 3 11.65 15.45 -23.43
CA LEU A 3 11.12 15.48 -24.81
C LEU A 3 11.98 16.34 -25.71
N GLU A 4 12.38 17.53 -25.27
CA GLU A 4 13.22 18.47 -26.03
C GLU A 4 14.60 17.87 -26.35
N ARG A 5 15.15 17.08 -25.43
CA ARG A 5 16.43 16.38 -25.61
C ARG A 5 16.30 15.05 -26.34
N GLY A 6 15.11 14.62 -26.70
CA GLY A 6 14.85 13.35 -27.38
C GLY A 6 15.25 12.11 -26.58
N LEU A 7 15.28 12.20 -25.23
CA LEU A 7 15.74 11.12 -24.38
C LEU A 7 14.75 9.95 -24.40
N LYS A 8 15.24 8.76 -24.74
CA LYS A 8 14.47 7.50 -24.72
C LYS A 8 14.66 6.78 -23.40
N ILE A 9 14.00 7.26 -22.36
CA ILE A 9 14.06 6.67 -21.01
C ILE A 9 12.69 6.12 -20.59
N THR A 10 12.70 5.16 -19.66
CA THR A 10 11.50 4.69 -18.96
C THR A 10 11.67 4.99 -17.47
N TRP A 11 10.69 5.64 -16.87
CA TRP A 11 10.78 6.08 -15.48
C TRP A 11 9.48 5.86 -14.71
N SER A 12 9.60 5.82 -13.40
CA SER A 12 8.50 5.78 -12.44
C SER A 12 8.72 6.85 -11.37
N CYS A 13 7.66 7.32 -10.75
CA CYS A 13 7.75 8.34 -9.71
C CYS A 13 6.68 8.13 -8.63
N ASN A 14 6.89 8.79 -7.50
CA ASN A 14 5.81 9.03 -6.55
C ASN A 14 4.97 10.21 -7.05
N ALA A 15 3.65 10.10 -6.92
CA ALA A 15 2.73 11.14 -7.35
C ALA A 15 1.57 11.31 -6.37
N ARG A 16 0.94 12.47 -6.41
CA ARG A 16 -0.34 12.72 -5.73
C ARG A 16 -1.49 12.32 -6.64
N ALA A 17 -2.65 12.03 -6.05
CA ALA A 17 -3.87 11.66 -6.78
C ALA A 17 -4.65 12.89 -7.33
N ASP A 18 -3.96 13.96 -7.67
CA ASP A 18 -4.51 15.21 -8.16
C ASP A 18 -3.84 15.70 -9.47
N VAL A 19 -3.01 14.86 -10.10
CA VAL A 19 -2.37 15.16 -11.38
C VAL A 19 -3.43 15.13 -12.49
N PRO A 20 -3.58 16.22 -13.27
CA PRO A 20 -4.59 16.31 -14.32
C PRO A 20 -4.24 15.48 -15.56
N LEU A 21 -5.25 15.18 -16.38
CA LEU A 21 -5.13 14.24 -17.51
C LEU A 21 -4.08 14.65 -18.54
N ASP A 22 -4.04 15.92 -18.88
CA ASP A 22 -3.09 16.50 -19.85
C ASP A 22 -1.65 16.29 -19.40
N LEU A 23 -1.37 16.53 -18.12
CA LEU A 23 -0.05 16.29 -17.55
C LEU A 23 0.26 14.78 -17.50
N LEU A 24 -0.70 13.91 -17.18
CA LEU A 24 -0.52 12.46 -17.22
C LEU A 24 -0.17 12.00 -18.66
N GLN A 25 -0.80 12.56 -19.66
CA GLN A 25 -0.49 12.28 -21.07
C GLN A 25 0.92 12.76 -21.45
N LEU A 26 1.33 13.94 -20.96
CA LEU A 26 2.68 14.47 -21.16
C LEU A 26 3.73 13.59 -20.46
N MET A 27 3.47 13.18 -19.22
CA MET A 27 4.32 12.22 -18.48
C MET A 27 4.49 10.93 -19.28
N LYS A 28 3.41 10.41 -19.87
CA LYS A 28 3.48 9.21 -20.71
C LYS A 28 4.34 9.41 -21.95
N LYS A 29 4.18 10.53 -22.66
CA LYS A 29 5.01 10.90 -23.82
C LYS A 29 6.50 11.00 -23.44
N ALA A 30 6.80 11.50 -22.24
CA ALA A 30 8.15 11.61 -21.71
C ALA A 30 8.74 10.29 -21.16
N GLY A 31 8.08 9.13 -21.37
CA GLY A 31 8.57 7.82 -20.96
C GLY A 31 8.07 7.36 -19.59
N GLY A 32 7.10 8.06 -19.00
CA GLY A 32 6.47 7.64 -17.74
C GLY A 32 5.79 6.27 -17.89
N ARG A 33 6.02 5.39 -16.92
CA ARG A 33 5.47 4.04 -16.90
C ARG A 33 4.51 3.83 -15.74
N GLU A 34 4.90 4.16 -14.54
CA GLU A 34 4.17 3.86 -13.31
C GLU A 34 4.28 4.99 -12.29
N MET A 35 3.19 5.24 -11.61
CA MET A 35 3.14 6.17 -10.49
C MET A 35 2.80 5.41 -9.21
N CYS A 36 3.59 5.62 -8.17
CA CYS A 36 3.29 5.17 -6.81
C CYS A 36 2.49 6.26 -6.10
N VAL A 37 1.28 5.96 -5.67
CA VAL A 37 0.34 6.93 -5.12
C VAL A 37 -0.15 6.48 -3.75
N GLY A 38 0.16 7.27 -2.73
CA GLY A 38 -0.34 7.05 -1.39
C GLY A 38 -1.80 7.48 -1.28
N PHE A 39 -2.72 6.54 -1.23
CA PHE A 39 -4.13 6.77 -0.90
C PHE A 39 -4.36 6.71 0.60
N GLU A 40 -3.60 5.91 1.30
CA GLU A 40 -3.49 5.66 2.73
C GLU A 40 -4.76 5.08 3.35
N SER A 41 -5.82 5.86 3.49
CA SER A 41 -7.08 5.46 4.12
C SER A 41 -8.29 6.00 3.35
N ALA A 42 -9.46 5.38 3.54
CA ALA A 42 -10.74 5.91 3.11
C ALA A 42 -11.43 6.78 4.17
N SER A 43 -11.00 6.70 5.42
CA SER A 43 -11.58 7.46 6.52
C SER A 43 -11.09 8.90 6.51
N PRO A 44 -12.01 9.90 6.43
CA PRO A 44 -11.62 11.31 6.52
C PRO A 44 -10.93 11.65 7.84
N GLU A 45 -11.35 11.02 8.94
CA GLU A 45 -10.77 11.21 10.25
C GLU A 45 -9.33 10.71 10.30
N VAL A 46 -9.08 9.48 9.83
CA VAL A 46 -7.73 8.92 9.74
C VAL A 46 -6.83 9.78 8.85
N LEU A 47 -7.33 10.23 7.69
CA LEU A 47 -6.58 11.12 6.80
C LEU A 47 -6.24 12.45 7.45
N LYS A 48 -7.16 13.02 8.27
CA LYS A 48 -6.91 14.22 9.06
C LYS A 48 -5.81 13.98 10.10
N ASN A 49 -5.87 12.86 10.83
CA ASN A 49 -4.90 12.52 11.88
C ASN A 49 -3.48 12.35 11.34
N ILE A 50 -3.32 11.82 10.12
CA ILE A 50 -2.02 11.72 9.44
C ILE A 50 -1.66 12.97 8.61
N ARG A 51 -2.39 14.07 8.78
CA ARG A 51 -2.17 15.36 8.10
C ARG A 51 -2.13 15.28 6.56
N LYS A 52 -2.83 14.31 6.00
CA LYS A 52 -2.84 14.12 4.54
C LYS A 52 -3.92 14.96 3.83
N GLY A 53 -4.71 15.70 4.59
CA GLY A 53 -5.88 16.42 4.13
C GLY A 53 -7.02 15.46 3.72
N VAL A 54 -8.26 15.92 3.81
CA VAL A 54 -9.43 15.14 3.37
C VAL A 54 -9.40 15.08 1.85
N LYS A 55 -9.05 13.93 1.31
CA LYS A 55 -9.11 13.70 -0.13
C LYS A 55 -10.55 13.40 -0.53
N ASN A 56 -11.04 14.13 -1.53
CA ASN A 56 -12.27 13.74 -2.18
C ASN A 56 -12.04 12.38 -2.88
N THR A 57 -12.71 11.35 -2.38
CA THR A 57 -12.59 9.98 -2.90
C THR A 57 -12.94 9.88 -4.38
N ASP A 58 -13.87 10.73 -4.87
CA ASP A 58 -14.28 10.74 -6.27
C ASP A 58 -13.18 11.30 -7.18
N LYS A 59 -12.47 12.35 -6.74
CA LYS A 59 -11.30 12.87 -7.46
C LYS A 59 -10.19 11.83 -7.59
N ALA A 60 -9.95 11.03 -6.54
CA ALA A 60 -8.96 9.96 -6.61
C ALA A 60 -9.38 8.83 -7.57
N ILE A 61 -10.67 8.50 -7.63
CA ILE A 61 -11.21 7.55 -8.60
C ILE A 61 -11.06 8.10 -10.02
N GLU A 62 -11.37 9.37 -10.23
CA GLU A 62 -11.19 10.05 -11.52
C GLU A 62 -9.71 10.04 -11.94
N PHE A 63 -8.80 10.36 -11.01
CA PHE A 63 -7.36 10.28 -11.27
C PHE A 63 -6.93 8.90 -11.76
N VAL A 64 -7.35 7.81 -11.10
CA VAL A 64 -7.00 6.44 -11.53
C VAL A 64 -7.58 6.13 -12.93
N LYS A 65 -8.79 6.60 -13.24
CA LYS A 65 -9.37 6.49 -14.57
C LYS A 65 -8.55 7.27 -15.62
N ASN A 66 -8.13 8.48 -15.28
CA ASN A 66 -7.33 9.35 -16.16
C ASN A 66 -5.92 8.78 -16.39
N ALA A 67 -5.26 8.25 -15.36
CA ALA A 67 -3.98 7.55 -15.50
C ALA A 67 -4.10 6.36 -16.46
N ARG A 68 -5.21 5.61 -16.37
CA ARG A 68 -5.49 4.50 -17.30
C ARG A 68 -5.70 4.98 -18.72
N LYS A 69 -6.45 6.09 -18.93
CA LYS A 69 -6.61 6.73 -20.26
C LYS A 69 -5.25 7.16 -20.84
N ALA A 70 -4.35 7.66 -19.99
CA ALA A 70 -2.99 8.03 -20.38
C ALA A 70 -2.03 6.85 -20.56
N ASN A 71 -2.47 5.60 -20.37
CA ASN A 71 -1.62 4.40 -20.38
C ASN A 71 -0.48 4.43 -19.33
N LEU A 72 -0.70 5.08 -18.19
CA LEU A 72 0.16 5.04 -17.02
C LEU A 72 -0.36 4.00 -16.02
N LEU A 73 0.57 3.25 -15.43
CA LEU A 73 0.26 2.32 -14.36
C LEU A 73 0.17 3.09 -13.03
N VAL A 74 -0.73 2.65 -12.15
CA VAL A 74 -0.86 3.17 -10.80
C VAL A 74 -0.60 2.05 -9.80
N HIS A 75 0.38 2.25 -8.95
CA HIS A 75 0.61 1.46 -7.73
C HIS A 75 -0.01 2.20 -6.55
N GLY A 76 -1.09 1.66 -5.98
CA GLY A 76 -1.79 2.27 -4.86
C GLY A 76 -1.23 1.80 -3.52
N CYS A 77 -0.87 2.73 -2.65
CA CYS A 77 -0.39 2.44 -1.29
C CYS A 77 -1.48 2.76 -0.28
N PHE A 78 -1.72 1.81 0.64
CA PHE A 78 -2.72 1.89 1.71
C PHE A 78 -2.04 1.50 3.03
N MET A 79 -2.03 2.46 3.96
CA MET A 79 -1.39 2.29 5.27
C MET A 79 -2.46 2.03 6.33
N VAL A 80 -2.24 1.07 7.21
CA VAL A 80 -3.16 0.68 8.27
C VAL A 80 -2.50 0.77 9.65
N GLY A 81 -3.31 0.96 10.70
CA GLY A 81 -2.81 1.19 12.05
C GLY A 81 -2.47 2.65 12.34
N ASN A 82 -2.98 3.58 11.53
CA ASN A 82 -2.86 5.01 11.76
C ASN A 82 -3.65 5.45 13.01
N PRO A 83 -3.37 6.61 13.59
CA PRO A 83 -4.21 7.18 14.64
C PRO A 83 -5.68 7.29 14.20
N GLY A 84 -6.59 6.68 14.96
CA GLY A 84 -8.03 6.63 14.65
C GLY A 84 -8.47 5.44 13.79
N ASP A 85 -7.56 4.53 13.41
CA ASP A 85 -7.97 3.31 12.71
C ASP A 85 -8.75 2.37 13.65
N THR A 86 -9.84 1.84 13.11
CA THR A 86 -10.69 0.81 13.69
C THR A 86 -10.90 -0.32 12.67
N ARG A 87 -11.49 -1.45 13.09
CA ARG A 87 -11.86 -2.52 12.14
C ARG A 87 -12.76 -2.02 11.02
N GLU A 88 -13.62 -1.05 11.30
CA GLU A 88 -14.51 -0.44 10.32
C GLU A 88 -13.74 0.42 9.31
N THR A 89 -12.85 1.33 9.76
CA THR A 89 -12.05 2.17 8.87
C THR A 89 -11.10 1.35 8.00
N LEU A 90 -10.57 0.25 8.53
CA LEU A 90 -9.79 -0.71 7.74
C LEU A 90 -10.64 -1.33 6.63
N ARG A 91 -11.87 -1.73 6.93
CA ARG A 91 -12.81 -2.27 5.92
C ARG A 91 -13.15 -1.24 4.86
N MET A 92 -13.48 -0.01 5.27
CA MET A 92 -13.73 1.11 4.36
C MET A 92 -12.53 1.31 3.40
N THR A 93 -11.31 1.24 3.92
CA THR A 93 -10.07 1.39 3.15
C THR A 93 -9.91 0.29 2.11
N LEU A 94 -10.20 -0.97 2.47
CA LEU A 94 -10.16 -2.08 1.53
C LEU A 94 -11.22 -1.93 0.41
N ASP A 95 -12.45 -1.57 0.77
CA ASP A 95 -13.52 -1.38 -0.21
C ASP A 95 -13.23 -0.18 -1.14
N TYR A 96 -12.63 0.88 -0.61
CA TYR A 96 -12.12 2.00 -1.38
C TYR A 96 -11.00 1.57 -2.35
N ALA A 97 -10.04 0.78 -1.90
CA ALA A 97 -9.00 0.23 -2.78
C ALA A 97 -9.58 -0.59 -3.93
N LYS A 98 -10.61 -1.39 -3.65
CA LYS A 98 -11.35 -2.16 -4.67
C LYS A 98 -12.07 -1.25 -5.66
N LYS A 99 -12.69 -0.15 -5.19
CA LYS A 99 -13.40 0.85 -6.01
C LYS A 99 -12.42 1.64 -6.88
N LEU A 100 -11.29 2.11 -6.33
CA LEU A 100 -10.20 2.75 -7.06
C LEU A 100 -9.64 1.84 -8.14
N SER A 101 -9.47 0.57 -7.80
CA SER A 101 -8.96 -0.47 -8.70
C SER A 101 -7.65 -0.08 -9.42
N PRO A 102 -6.58 0.33 -8.71
CA PRO A 102 -5.28 0.60 -9.33
C PRO A 102 -4.71 -0.66 -10.00
N ASN A 103 -3.60 -0.53 -10.72
CA ASN A 103 -2.96 -1.66 -11.40
C ASN A 103 -2.35 -2.64 -10.40
N THR A 104 -1.77 -2.13 -9.32
CA THR A 104 -1.30 -2.89 -8.17
C THR A 104 -1.65 -2.15 -6.88
N ALA A 105 -1.81 -2.86 -5.78
CA ALA A 105 -2.09 -2.29 -4.47
C ALA A 105 -1.17 -2.90 -3.42
N GLN A 106 -0.65 -2.07 -2.54
CA GLN A 106 0.09 -2.49 -1.36
C GLN A 106 -0.68 -2.09 -0.10
N PHE A 107 -0.89 -3.05 0.79
CA PHE A 107 -1.41 -2.83 2.12
C PHE A 107 -0.28 -3.12 3.10
N TYR A 108 0.02 -2.18 3.98
CA TYR A 108 1.11 -2.29 4.93
C TYR A 108 0.75 -1.64 6.27
N PRO A 109 1.18 -2.23 7.39
CA PRO A 109 0.99 -1.64 8.69
C PRO A 109 1.92 -0.44 8.86
N ILE A 110 1.47 0.53 9.67
CA ILE A 110 2.29 1.69 10.00
C ILE A 110 3.58 1.24 10.69
N MET A 111 4.69 1.86 10.30
CA MET A 111 5.97 1.75 10.99
C MET A 111 6.43 3.11 11.44
N ALA A 112 6.75 3.23 12.73
CA ALA A 112 7.32 4.45 13.27
C ALA A 112 8.83 4.44 13.11
N TYR A 113 9.34 5.16 12.16
CA TYR A 113 10.80 5.29 11.96
C TYR A 113 11.39 6.32 12.92
N PRO A 114 12.57 6.07 13.54
CA PRO A 114 13.28 7.04 14.36
C PRO A 114 13.48 8.38 13.63
N GLY A 115 13.34 9.47 14.38
CA GLY A 115 13.42 10.80 13.82
C GLY A 115 12.11 11.36 13.25
N THR A 116 11.07 10.53 13.10
CA THR A 116 9.75 10.99 12.67
C THR A 116 8.88 11.42 13.86
N GLU A 117 7.90 12.29 13.59
CA GLU A 117 6.88 12.68 14.57
C GLU A 117 6.10 11.46 15.09
N ALA A 118 5.72 10.55 14.18
CA ALA A 118 5.03 9.30 14.52
C ALA A 118 5.82 8.42 15.51
N TYR A 119 7.15 8.39 15.40
CA TYR A 119 8.01 7.68 16.34
C TYR A 119 8.01 8.34 17.72
N ARG A 120 8.14 9.67 17.78
CA ARG A 120 8.11 10.43 19.01
C ARG A 120 6.78 10.26 19.73
N GLU A 121 5.67 10.46 19.02
CA GLU A 121 4.33 10.24 19.57
C GLU A 121 4.12 8.81 20.09
N ALA A 122 4.60 7.81 19.36
CA ALA A 122 4.49 6.41 19.76
C ALA A 122 5.33 6.10 21.01
N LEU A 123 6.49 6.75 21.15
CA LEU A 123 7.35 6.62 22.32
C LEU A 123 6.71 7.29 23.55
N GLU A 124 6.21 8.52 23.40
CA GLU A 124 5.59 9.31 24.48
C GLU A 124 4.27 8.70 24.97
N SER A 125 3.48 8.15 24.06
CA SER A 125 2.20 7.48 24.38
C SER A 125 2.34 6.03 24.84
N GLY A 126 3.55 5.44 24.86
CA GLY A 126 3.76 4.03 25.17
C GLY A 126 3.25 3.06 24.07
N ALA A 127 2.87 3.57 22.92
CA ALA A 127 2.38 2.78 21.80
C ALA A 127 3.48 2.02 21.06
N LEU A 128 4.76 2.39 21.23
CA LEU A 128 5.89 1.73 20.60
C LEU A 128 6.13 0.37 21.21
N GLN A 129 6.05 -0.70 20.39
CA GLN A 129 6.16 -2.08 20.86
C GLN A 129 7.60 -2.54 21.11
N THR A 130 8.54 -1.99 20.34
CA THR A 130 9.96 -2.37 20.44
C THR A 130 10.85 -1.26 19.92
N LYS A 131 12.01 -1.11 20.57
CA LYS A 131 13.12 -0.27 20.10
C LYS A 131 14.20 -1.10 19.38
N ASP A 132 14.07 -2.43 19.40
CA ASP A 132 14.99 -3.33 18.73
C ASP A 132 14.64 -3.43 17.25
N TYR A 133 15.50 -2.90 16.40
CA TYR A 133 15.35 -2.91 14.94
C TYR A 133 15.34 -4.31 14.34
N ASN A 134 15.94 -5.32 14.99
CA ASN A 134 15.90 -6.69 14.54
C ASN A 134 14.48 -7.29 14.58
N GLN A 135 13.58 -6.70 15.37
CA GLN A 135 12.19 -7.12 15.49
C GLN A 135 11.25 -6.41 14.50
N TRP A 136 11.75 -5.48 13.68
CA TRP A 136 10.94 -4.73 12.73
C TRP A 136 10.56 -5.52 11.49
N LEU A 137 11.34 -6.54 11.19
CA LEU A 137 11.06 -7.47 10.09
C LEU A 137 10.83 -8.87 10.66
N ASP A 138 10.02 -9.63 9.94
CA ASP A 138 9.95 -11.07 10.20
C ASP A 138 11.14 -11.80 9.54
N LYS A 139 11.26 -13.11 9.78
CA LYS A 139 12.31 -13.97 9.24
C LYS A 139 12.37 -13.99 7.70
N ASP A 140 11.30 -13.57 7.06
CA ASP A 140 11.16 -13.52 5.60
C ASP A 140 11.30 -12.09 5.05
N GLY A 141 11.67 -11.12 5.90
CA GLY A 141 11.91 -9.73 5.53
C GLY A 141 10.65 -8.88 5.36
N PHE A 142 9.48 -9.33 5.86
CA PHE A 142 8.27 -8.52 5.84
C PHE A 142 8.17 -7.64 7.08
N HIS A 143 7.67 -6.43 6.87
CA HIS A 143 7.45 -5.48 7.94
C HIS A 143 6.44 -6.01 8.96
N ARG A 144 6.85 -5.96 10.23
CA ARG A 144 5.95 -6.02 11.37
C ARG A 144 5.49 -4.61 11.71
N THR A 145 4.37 -4.46 12.40
CA THR A 145 4.07 -3.16 12.97
C THR A 145 4.89 -2.94 14.23
N THR A 146 5.44 -1.74 14.34
CA THR A 146 6.20 -1.31 15.53
C THR A 146 5.34 -0.54 16.53
N ILE A 147 4.08 -0.29 16.17
CA ILE A 147 3.14 0.50 16.98
C ILE A 147 1.88 -0.34 17.24
N GLN A 148 1.39 -0.26 18.47
CA GLN A 148 0.05 -0.72 18.82
C GLN A 148 -0.78 0.44 19.35
N ARG A 149 -1.95 0.66 18.77
CA ARG A 149 -2.87 1.72 19.17
C ARG A 149 -4.31 1.20 19.21
N GLY A 150 -5.02 1.61 20.26
CA GLY A 150 -6.42 1.26 20.42
C GLY A 150 -6.66 -0.26 20.53
N GLU A 151 -7.76 -0.72 19.93
CA GLU A 151 -8.21 -2.11 19.97
C GLU A 151 -7.52 -3.03 18.95
N LEU A 152 -6.74 -2.46 18.03
CA LEU A 152 -6.05 -3.21 16.98
C LEU A 152 -4.68 -3.64 17.44
N SER A 153 -4.49 -4.93 17.62
CA SER A 153 -3.16 -5.49 17.87
C SER A 153 -2.29 -5.46 16.61
N SER A 154 -0.98 -5.58 16.82
CA SER A 154 -0.02 -5.74 15.72
C SER A 154 -0.38 -6.89 14.80
N GLN A 155 -0.89 -7.98 15.36
CA GLN A 155 -1.31 -9.15 14.58
C GLN A 155 -2.58 -8.88 13.78
N ASP A 156 -3.56 -8.17 14.35
CA ASP A 156 -4.77 -7.77 13.61
C ASP A 156 -4.43 -6.97 12.35
N LEU A 157 -3.44 -6.07 12.43
CA LEU A 157 -3.02 -5.24 11.29
C LEU A 157 -2.32 -6.08 10.20
N VAL A 158 -1.47 -7.01 10.59
CA VAL A 158 -0.79 -7.93 9.66
C VAL A 158 -1.82 -8.84 8.98
N ASP A 159 -2.72 -9.44 9.76
CA ASP A 159 -3.77 -10.33 9.24
C ASP A 159 -4.71 -9.58 8.31
N PHE A 160 -5.04 -8.32 8.65
CA PHE A 160 -5.81 -7.47 7.76
C PHE A 160 -5.07 -7.21 6.44
N CYS A 161 -3.79 -6.90 6.46
CA CYS A 161 -3.00 -6.68 5.24
C CYS A 161 -2.99 -7.92 4.33
N ASP A 162 -2.88 -9.11 4.92
CA ASP A 162 -2.93 -10.36 4.17
C ASP A 162 -4.31 -10.63 3.58
N LYS A 163 -5.36 -10.43 4.37
CA LYS A 163 -6.76 -10.50 3.93
C LYS A 163 -7.03 -9.49 2.80
N ALA A 164 -6.59 -8.24 2.98
CA ALA A 164 -6.78 -7.19 1.99
C ALA A 164 -6.09 -7.51 0.66
N ARG A 165 -4.87 -8.04 0.69
CA ARG A 165 -4.16 -8.51 -0.51
C ARG A 165 -4.96 -9.61 -1.21
N ARG A 166 -5.41 -10.63 -0.49
CA ARG A 166 -6.23 -11.73 -1.05
C ARG A 166 -7.50 -11.19 -1.69
N GLU A 167 -8.28 -10.41 -0.94
CA GLU A 167 -9.53 -9.85 -1.42
C GLU A 167 -9.34 -8.86 -2.58
N PHE A 168 -8.22 -8.13 -2.65
CA PHE A 168 -7.93 -7.22 -3.75
C PHE A 168 -7.53 -7.97 -5.01
N TYR A 169 -6.59 -8.92 -4.92
CA TYR A 169 -5.98 -9.55 -6.09
C TYR A 169 -6.76 -10.73 -6.65
N LEU A 170 -7.56 -11.43 -5.82
CA LEU A 170 -8.37 -12.57 -6.28
C LEU A 170 -9.74 -12.19 -6.85
N ARG A 171 -10.04 -10.89 -6.98
CA ARG A 171 -11.30 -10.46 -7.62
C ARG A 171 -11.33 -10.91 -9.08
N PRO A 172 -12.43 -11.54 -9.55
CA PRO A 172 -12.56 -11.92 -10.95
C PRO A 172 -12.33 -10.76 -11.92
N SER A 173 -12.85 -9.57 -11.60
CA SER A 173 -12.66 -8.35 -12.38
C SER A 173 -11.21 -7.90 -12.47
N TYR A 174 -10.42 -8.10 -11.40
CA TYR A 174 -8.98 -7.81 -11.40
C TYR A 174 -8.23 -8.80 -12.30
N ILE A 175 -8.49 -10.10 -12.12
CA ILE A 175 -7.84 -11.19 -12.88
C ILE A 175 -8.12 -11.01 -14.38
N LEU A 176 -9.38 -10.79 -14.76
CA LEU A 176 -9.77 -10.55 -16.14
C LEU A 176 -9.04 -9.34 -16.74
N ARG A 177 -9.00 -8.21 -15.99
CA ARG A 177 -8.30 -7.01 -16.43
C ARG A 177 -6.80 -7.24 -16.64
N GLN A 178 -6.13 -7.97 -15.73
CA GLN A 178 -4.72 -8.29 -15.88
C GLN A 178 -4.48 -9.23 -17.07
N GLY A 179 -5.36 -10.18 -17.30
CA GLY A 179 -5.32 -11.04 -18.47
C GLY A 179 -5.41 -10.24 -19.79
N ILE A 180 -6.42 -9.37 -19.91
CA ILE A 180 -6.57 -8.48 -21.07
C ILE A 180 -5.33 -7.59 -21.27
N MET A 181 -4.80 -7.00 -20.18
CA MET A 181 -3.61 -6.18 -20.26
C MET A 181 -2.38 -6.97 -20.73
N SER A 182 -2.22 -8.20 -20.29
CA SER A 182 -1.12 -9.09 -20.71
C SER A 182 -1.18 -9.46 -22.18
N ILE A 183 -2.40 -9.60 -22.75
CA ILE A 183 -2.61 -9.85 -24.17
C ILE A 183 -2.28 -8.61 -24.99
N ARG A 184 -2.81 -7.44 -24.58
CA ARG A 184 -2.66 -6.17 -25.29
C ARG A 184 -1.25 -5.58 -25.22
N ASN A 185 -0.50 -5.88 -24.15
CA ASN A 185 0.84 -5.32 -23.93
C ASN A 185 1.85 -6.43 -23.57
N PRO A 186 2.55 -7.00 -24.57
CA PRO A 186 3.52 -8.06 -24.34
C PRO A 186 4.64 -7.71 -23.36
N LYS A 187 5.02 -6.41 -23.27
CA LYS A 187 6.06 -5.93 -22.34
C LYS A 187 5.64 -6.07 -20.87
N GLU A 188 4.33 -6.03 -20.59
CA GLU A 188 3.78 -6.18 -19.24
C GLU A 188 3.51 -7.66 -18.88
N ARG A 189 3.51 -8.59 -19.83
CA ARG A 189 3.20 -10.01 -19.62
C ARG A 189 4.10 -10.66 -18.57
N TYR A 190 5.40 -10.42 -18.68
CA TYR A 190 6.38 -10.97 -17.74
C TYR A 190 6.15 -10.45 -16.31
N ARG A 191 5.84 -9.14 -16.15
CA ARG A 191 5.54 -8.53 -14.85
C ARG A 191 4.28 -9.14 -14.23
N VAL A 192 3.21 -9.27 -15.02
CA VAL A 192 1.94 -9.87 -14.57
C VAL A 192 2.16 -11.32 -14.14
N PHE A 193 2.91 -12.08 -14.92
CA PHE A 193 3.23 -13.48 -14.58
C PHE A 193 4.05 -13.58 -13.28
N ARG A 194 5.10 -12.78 -13.12
CA ARG A 194 5.89 -12.74 -11.88
C ARG A 194 5.04 -12.31 -10.68
N GLY A 195 4.21 -11.30 -10.85
CA GLY A 195 3.28 -10.85 -9.81
C GLY A 195 2.31 -11.95 -9.39
N PHE A 196 1.76 -12.69 -10.36
CA PHE A 196 0.90 -13.83 -10.09
C PHE A 196 1.65 -14.95 -9.34
N LYS A 197 2.86 -15.32 -9.77
CA LYS A 197 3.68 -16.31 -9.07
C LYS A 197 3.95 -15.91 -7.61
N THR A 198 4.27 -14.64 -7.38
CA THR A 198 4.47 -14.11 -6.02
C THR A 198 3.19 -14.16 -5.19
N LEU A 199 2.06 -13.79 -5.78
CA LEU A 199 0.75 -13.86 -5.12
C LEU A 199 0.42 -15.30 -4.71
N VAL A 200 0.57 -16.26 -5.62
CA VAL A 200 0.33 -17.69 -5.36
C VAL A 200 1.21 -18.17 -4.20
N LYS A 201 2.51 -17.83 -4.21
CA LYS A 201 3.42 -18.17 -3.10
C LYS A 201 2.92 -17.60 -1.76
N HIS A 202 2.40 -16.37 -1.76
CA HIS A 202 1.82 -15.76 -0.56
C HIS A 202 0.52 -16.41 -0.10
N LEU A 203 -0.36 -16.80 -1.03
CA LEU A 203 -1.64 -17.41 -0.71
C LEU A 203 -1.49 -18.77 -0.01
N PHE A 204 -0.46 -19.53 -0.39
CA PHE A 204 -0.17 -20.85 0.17
C PHE A 204 0.80 -20.83 1.36
N ARG A 205 1.23 -19.65 1.81
CA ARG A 205 2.07 -19.51 2.99
C ARG A 205 1.24 -19.82 4.25
N LYS A 206 1.63 -20.85 5.00
CA LYS A 206 1.00 -21.17 6.28
C LYS A 206 1.42 -20.14 7.33
N HIS A 207 0.46 -19.48 7.95
CA HIS A 207 0.63 -18.50 9.05
C HIS A 207 1.09 -19.13 10.38
N GLY A 208 1.52 -20.39 10.39
CA GLY A 208 1.72 -21.21 11.59
C GLY A 208 2.91 -20.86 12.48
N GLU A 209 3.81 -19.95 12.09
CA GLU A 209 5.04 -19.71 12.84
C GLU A 209 5.14 -18.32 13.51
N LEU A 210 4.16 -17.44 13.35
CA LEU A 210 4.15 -16.12 14.00
C LEU A 210 3.83 -16.20 15.51
N ASN A 211 3.18 -17.25 15.95
CA ASN A 211 2.75 -17.41 17.35
C ASN A 211 3.87 -17.82 18.34
N THR A 212 5.03 -18.24 17.85
CA THR A 212 6.09 -18.74 18.76
C THR A 212 6.91 -17.62 19.38
N LEU A 213 7.02 -16.47 18.76
CA LEU A 213 7.84 -15.36 19.25
C LEU A 213 7.05 -14.34 20.09
N ALA A 214 5.74 -14.24 19.94
CA ALA A 214 4.89 -13.41 20.82
C ALA A 214 4.82 -13.96 22.26
N ARG A 215 5.15 -15.23 22.47
CA ARG A 215 5.19 -15.87 23.81
C ARG A 215 6.53 -15.71 24.54
N GLN A 216 7.54 -15.13 23.90
CA GLN A 216 8.89 -14.95 24.47
C GLN A 216 9.27 -13.49 24.73
N ALA A 217 8.29 -12.58 24.79
CA ALA A 217 8.56 -11.25 25.30
C ALA A 217 8.96 -11.38 26.79
N PRO A 218 10.16 -10.95 27.20
CA PRO A 218 10.48 -10.93 28.61
C PRO A 218 9.53 -9.96 29.30
N THR A 219 8.81 -10.44 30.28
CA THR A 219 8.13 -9.60 31.27
C THR A 219 9.22 -8.85 32.01
N ASN A 220 9.57 -7.64 31.57
CA ASN A 220 10.36 -6.75 32.40
C ASN A 220 9.51 -6.37 33.62
N LYS A 221 9.72 -7.14 34.70
CA LYS A 221 9.55 -6.63 36.05
C LYS A 221 10.83 -5.87 36.39
N GLU A 222 10.61 -4.68 36.89
CA GLU A 222 11.50 -3.65 37.43
C GLU A 222 11.91 -2.54 36.48
#